data_027db81b398faa2f3131e237c60d6044
#
_entry.id   027db81b398faa2f3131e237c60d6044
#
_cell.length_a   1.000
_cell.length_b   1.000
_cell.length_c   1.000
_cell.angle_alpha   90.00
_cell.angle_beta   90.00
_cell.angle_gamma   90.00
#
_symmetry.space_group_name_H-M   'P 1'
#
loop_
_entity.id
_entity.type
_entity.pdbx_description
1 polymer ?
#
loop_
_entity_poly.entity_id
_entity_poly.type
_entity_poly.pdbx_seq_one_letter_code
_entity_poly.pdbx_strand_id
1 'polypeptide(L)'
;VHPGDDYAREHDGKLGKTEAWMVLSADPGAKIAYGLKPTDEKLSDIVARGEFEQALNFVTVAPGDVYYIPHGMVHALGGGVQVYEIQQSSDATYRFWDWGRVGRDGKPRALHTQKALDVTRPELHMGKVAGATILTEGGSVTHYVCDENFSLMRLNVAGTMPLRFPKMAFVTPLGPCELEWDGGGMELAPFETALIPACQNTVRIKGRLPALCSTLPDRESLRAGLGYRAEDVAGLTE
;
A
#
# COMPACT_ATOMS: atom_id res chain seq x y z
N VAL A 1 -1.61 -12.63 -6.20
CA VAL A 1 -0.66 -12.81 -5.11
C VAL A 1 0.75 -12.46 -5.57
N HIS A 2 1.59 -12.00 -4.66
CA HIS A 2 2.98 -11.64 -4.92
C HIS A 2 3.94 -12.51 -4.09
N PRO A 3 5.12 -12.85 -4.65
CA PRO A 3 6.15 -13.58 -3.91
C PRO A 3 6.89 -12.70 -2.89
N GLY A 4 7.52 -13.34 -1.90
CA GLY A 4 8.59 -12.74 -1.12
C GLY A 4 9.91 -12.69 -1.92
N ASP A 5 10.88 -11.96 -1.37
CA ASP A 5 12.17 -11.71 -2.04
C ASP A 5 12.92 -12.98 -2.43
N ASP A 6 12.99 -13.97 -1.53
CA ASP A 6 13.77 -15.20 -1.76
C ASP A 6 13.18 -16.00 -2.92
N TYR A 7 11.87 -16.24 -2.92
CA TYR A 7 11.19 -16.95 -4.00
C TYR A 7 11.31 -16.19 -5.34
N ALA A 8 11.12 -14.86 -5.31
CA ALA A 8 11.21 -14.04 -6.52
C ALA A 8 12.62 -14.05 -7.12
N ARG A 9 13.67 -13.99 -6.29
CA ARG A 9 15.07 -14.08 -6.75
C ARG A 9 15.37 -15.43 -7.37
N GLU A 10 14.97 -16.50 -6.71
CA GLU A 10 15.26 -17.88 -7.17
C GLU A 10 14.53 -18.21 -8.48
N HIS A 11 13.27 -17.83 -8.63
CA HIS A 11 12.40 -18.29 -9.72
C HIS A 11 12.27 -17.30 -10.89
N ASP A 12 12.50 -16.01 -10.65
CA ASP A 12 12.30 -14.96 -11.67
C ASP A 12 13.45 -13.96 -11.76
N GLY A 13 14.45 -14.03 -10.88
CA GLY A 13 15.55 -13.06 -10.81
C GLY A 13 15.07 -11.65 -10.41
N LYS A 14 13.96 -11.56 -9.65
CA LYS A 14 13.30 -10.31 -9.26
C LYS A 14 13.30 -10.12 -7.74
N LEU A 15 12.82 -8.96 -7.31
CA LEU A 15 12.46 -8.71 -5.93
C LEU A 15 11.03 -9.20 -5.66
N GLY A 16 10.73 -9.45 -4.40
CA GLY A 16 9.38 -9.67 -3.91
C GLY A 16 8.51 -8.41 -4.05
N LYS A 17 7.23 -8.54 -3.73
CA LYS A 17 6.30 -7.42 -3.83
C LYS A 17 5.36 -7.38 -2.63
N THR A 18 5.78 -6.63 -1.61
CA THR A 18 4.90 -6.16 -0.53
C THR A 18 4.35 -4.80 -0.94
N GLU A 19 3.08 -4.53 -0.64
CA GLU A 19 2.43 -3.29 -1.03
C GLU A 19 1.43 -2.80 0.02
N ALA A 20 0.96 -1.57 -0.17
CA ALA A 20 -0.13 -1.00 0.60
C ALA A 20 -1.03 -0.15 -0.29
N TRP A 21 -2.33 -0.20 -0.03
CA TRP A 21 -3.33 0.59 -0.71
C TRP A 21 -4.00 1.57 0.24
N MET A 22 -4.10 2.83 -0.17
CA MET A 22 -5.05 3.76 0.43
C MET A 22 -6.19 4.00 -0.57
N VAL A 23 -7.41 3.77 -0.15
CA VAL A 23 -8.60 4.00 -0.97
C VAL A 23 -8.82 5.50 -1.13
N LEU A 24 -8.74 6.00 -2.37
CA LEU A 24 -8.98 7.40 -2.71
C LEU A 24 -10.46 7.65 -2.98
N SER A 25 -11.10 6.73 -3.71
CA SER A 25 -12.53 6.75 -3.95
C SER A 25 -13.09 5.33 -4.08
N ALA A 26 -14.35 5.17 -3.76
CA ALA A 26 -15.08 3.91 -3.91
C ALA A 26 -16.55 4.20 -4.22
N ASP A 27 -17.11 3.46 -5.19
CA ASP A 27 -18.54 3.47 -5.44
C ASP A 27 -19.30 2.85 -4.26
N PRO A 28 -20.57 3.18 -4.03
CA PRO A 28 -21.38 2.58 -2.97
C PRO A 28 -21.37 1.05 -3.04
N GLY A 29 -20.89 0.38 -1.99
CA GLY A 29 -20.80 -1.07 -1.90
C GLY A 29 -19.64 -1.71 -2.66
N ALA A 30 -18.73 -0.91 -3.23
CA ALA A 30 -17.52 -1.42 -3.88
C ALA A 30 -16.65 -2.24 -2.91
N LYS A 31 -16.00 -3.26 -3.44
CA LYS A 31 -15.24 -4.25 -2.66
C LYS A 31 -13.87 -4.51 -3.25
N ILE A 32 -12.97 -4.97 -2.40
CA ILE A 32 -11.71 -5.60 -2.80
C ILE A 32 -11.71 -7.06 -2.35
N ALA A 33 -11.00 -7.92 -3.06
CA ALA A 33 -10.61 -9.22 -2.52
C ALA A 33 -9.39 -8.98 -1.62
N TYR A 34 -9.44 -9.44 -0.36
CA TYR A 34 -8.40 -9.21 0.63
C TYR A 34 -8.23 -10.43 1.54
N GLY A 35 -7.30 -11.29 1.16
CA GLY A 35 -7.11 -12.61 1.74
C GLY A 35 -8.10 -13.66 1.23
N LEU A 36 -8.05 -14.82 1.85
CA LEU A 36 -8.94 -15.96 1.63
C LEU A 36 -9.90 -16.11 2.81
N LYS A 37 -11.05 -16.72 2.57
CA LYS A 37 -11.92 -17.18 3.66
C LYS A 37 -11.26 -18.33 4.41
N PRO A 38 -11.41 -18.40 5.74
CA PRO A 38 -10.94 -19.55 6.51
C PRO A 38 -11.54 -20.85 5.97
N THR A 39 -10.71 -21.87 5.77
CA THR A 39 -11.11 -23.20 5.32
C THR A 39 -10.09 -24.23 5.74
N ASP A 40 -10.54 -25.48 6.00
CA ASP A 40 -9.67 -26.64 6.23
C ASP A 40 -9.26 -27.34 4.92
N GLU A 41 -9.83 -26.92 3.78
CA GLU A 41 -9.49 -27.47 2.48
C GLU A 41 -8.14 -26.96 1.97
N LYS A 42 -7.43 -27.82 1.23
CA LYS A 42 -6.21 -27.40 0.56
C LYS A 42 -6.53 -26.45 -0.59
N LEU A 43 -5.81 -25.34 -0.65
CA LEU A 43 -5.99 -24.35 -1.73
C LEU A 43 -5.80 -24.96 -3.12
N SER A 44 -4.89 -25.92 -3.28
CA SER A 44 -4.69 -26.67 -4.53
C SER A 44 -5.96 -27.37 -5.02
N ASP A 45 -6.74 -27.93 -4.11
CA ASP A 45 -7.96 -28.67 -4.45
C ASP A 45 -9.08 -27.73 -4.87
N ILE A 46 -9.22 -26.59 -4.18
CA ILE A 46 -10.15 -25.52 -4.54
C ILE A 46 -9.83 -24.97 -5.94
N VAL A 47 -8.56 -24.71 -6.21
CA VAL A 47 -8.09 -24.22 -7.52
C VAL A 47 -8.33 -25.25 -8.61
N ALA A 48 -8.04 -26.52 -8.35
CA ALA A 48 -8.25 -27.62 -9.32
C ALA A 48 -9.73 -27.80 -9.73
N ARG A 49 -10.67 -27.52 -8.80
CA ARG A 49 -12.11 -27.55 -9.09
C ARG A 49 -12.65 -26.28 -9.76
N GLY A 50 -11.80 -25.24 -9.93
CA GLY A 50 -12.23 -23.95 -10.49
C GLY A 50 -13.07 -23.11 -9.52
N GLU A 51 -12.99 -23.34 -8.22
CA GLU A 51 -13.81 -22.69 -7.19
C GLU A 51 -13.08 -21.55 -6.46
N PHE A 52 -11.95 -21.11 -7.02
CA PHE A 52 -11.07 -20.14 -6.37
C PHE A 52 -11.78 -18.82 -6.00
N GLU A 53 -12.69 -18.32 -6.85
CA GLU A 53 -13.43 -17.09 -6.56
C GLU A 53 -14.27 -17.20 -5.29
N GLN A 54 -14.83 -18.39 -5.01
CA GLN A 54 -15.63 -18.63 -3.81
C GLN A 54 -14.80 -18.62 -2.53
N ALA A 55 -13.50 -18.92 -2.62
CA ALA A 55 -12.56 -18.87 -1.53
C ALA A 55 -12.09 -17.45 -1.20
N LEU A 56 -12.30 -16.47 -2.08
CA LEU A 56 -11.88 -15.09 -1.84
C LEU A 56 -12.68 -14.44 -0.71
N ASN A 57 -11.96 -13.74 0.18
CA ASN A 57 -12.57 -12.87 1.17
C ASN A 57 -12.77 -11.48 0.56
N PHE A 58 -14.03 -11.07 0.39
CA PHE A 58 -14.38 -9.76 -0.12
C PHE A 58 -14.72 -8.80 1.02
N VAL A 59 -14.06 -7.65 1.05
CA VAL A 59 -14.32 -6.60 2.03
C VAL A 59 -14.85 -5.34 1.34
N THR A 60 -15.90 -4.73 1.90
CA THR A 60 -16.41 -3.43 1.44
C THR A 60 -15.45 -2.35 1.87
N VAL A 61 -15.13 -1.43 0.96
CA VAL A 61 -14.15 -0.36 1.18
C VAL A 61 -14.79 1.01 1.12
N ALA A 62 -14.16 1.98 1.79
CA ALA A 62 -14.56 3.38 1.78
C ALA A 62 -13.32 4.28 1.57
N PRO A 63 -13.50 5.50 1.05
CA PRO A 63 -12.41 6.47 0.93
C PRO A 63 -11.72 6.71 2.27
N GLY A 64 -10.39 6.65 2.27
CA GLY A 64 -9.53 6.78 3.45
C GLY A 64 -9.16 5.46 4.15
N ASP A 65 -9.79 4.33 3.79
CA ASP A 65 -9.37 3.02 4.28
C ASP A 65 -7.95 2.69 3.77
N VAL A 66 -7.14 2.08 4.63
CA VAL A 66 -5.80 1.61 4.27
C VAL A 66 -5.68 0.12 4.49
N TYR A 67 -5.09 -0.55 3.51
CA TYR A 67 -4.84 -1.99 3.52
C TYR A 67 -3.36 -2.26 3.28
N TYR A 68 -2.74 -2.99 4.20
CA TYR A 68 -1.37 -3.48 4.05
C TYR A 68 -1.41 -4.89 3.47
N ILE A 69 -0.68 -5.13 2.42
CA ILE A 69 -0.69 -6.36 1.63
C ILE A 69 0.71 -6.96 1.64
N PRO A 70 1.07 -7.75 2.66
CA PRO A 70 2.34 -8.46 2.66
C PRO A 70 2.39 -9.48 1.52
N HIS A 71 3.61 -9.81 1.10
CA HIS A 71 3.80 -10.89 0.14
C HIS A 71 3.09 -12.17 0.60
N GLY A 72 2.61 -12.95 -0.34
CA GLY A 72 1.84 -14.18 -0.06
C GLY A 72 0.35 -13.96 0.17
N MET A 73 -0.10 -12.72 0.39
CA MET A 73 -1.53 -12.42 0.54
C MET A 73 -2.23 -12.37 -0.82
N VAL A 74 -3.32 -13.11 -0.95
CA VAL A 74 -4.20 -13.04 -2.13
C VAL A 74 -5.01 -11.75 -2.07
N HIS A 75 -5.01 -10.97 -3.15
CA HIS A 75 -5.75 -9.72 -3.21
C HIS A 75 -6.11 -9.33 -4.65
N ALA A 76 -7.14 -8.51 -4.79
CA ALA A 76 -7.53 -7.90 -6.06
C ALA A 76 -8.41 -6.67 -5.86
N LEU A 77 -8.26 -5.68 -6.73
CA LEU A 77 -9.17 -4.54 -6.80
C LEU A 77 -10.49 -4.97 -7.46
N GLY A 78 -11.60 -4.60 -6.85
CA GLY A 78 -12.92 -4.71 -7.45
C GLY A 78 -13.26 -3.52 -8.34
N GLY A 79 -14.42 -3.58 -8.99
CA GLY A 79 -14.93 -2.46 -9.77
C GLY A 79 -15.30 -1.27 -8.86
N GLY A 80 -15.16 -0.04 -9.40
CA GLY A 80 -15.51 1.19 -8.69
C GLY A 80 -14.58 1.59 -7.55
N VAL A 81 -13.37 1.02 -7.46
CA VAL A 81 -12.36 1.36 -6.45
C VAL A 81 -11.18 2.04 -7.10
N GLN A 82 -10.77 3.18 -6.57
CA GLN A 82 -9.52 3.86 -6.91
C GLN A 82 -8.62 3.92 -5.69
N VAL A 83 -7.35 3.54 -5.86
CA VAL A 83 -6.38 3.50 -4.77
C VAL A 83 -5.12 4.30 -5.11
N TYR A 84 -4.47 4.81 -4.07
CA TYR A 84 -3.05 5.12 -4.08
C TYR A 84 -2.31 3.87 -3.64
N GLU A 85 -1.43 3.36 -4.49
CA GLU A 85 -0.62 2.17 -4.20
C GLU A 85 0.82 2.57 -3.99
N ILE A 86 1.43 2.05 -2.93
CA ILE A 86 2.88 2.00 -2.76
C ILE A 86 3.31 0.54 -2.65
N GLN A 87 4.43 0.18 -3.30
CA GLN A 87 4.93 -1.18 -3.36
C GLN A 87 6.45 -1.23 -3.43
N GLN A 88 7.02 -2.40 -3.16
CA GLN A 88 8.40 -2.70 -3.55
C GLN A 88 8.56 -2.52 -5.07
N SER A 89 9.76 -2.13 -5.52
CA SER A 89 10.08 -1.96 -6.94
C SER A 89 10.17 -3.30 -7.66
N SER A 90 9.01 -3.94 -7.86
CA SER A 90 8.86 -5.24 -8.49
C SER A 90 7.55 -5.32 -9.27
N ASP A 91 7.56 -6.08 -10.37
CA ASP A 91 6.39 -6.43 -11.18
C ASP A 91 5.98 -7.90 -11.02
N ALA A 92 6.58 -8.63 -10.06
CA ALA A 92 6.30 -10.03 -9.82
C ALA A 92 4.87 -10.24 -9.35
N THR A 93 4.05 -10.85 -10.21
CA THR A 93 2.62 -11.10 -9.96
C THR A 93 2.24 -12.48 -10.46
N TYR A 94 1.70 -13.30 -9.57
CA TYR A 94 1.21 -14.64 -9.91
C TYR A 94 -0.30 -14.68 -9.79
N ARG A 95 -0.98 -15.15 -10.87
CA ARG A 95 -2.42 -15.15 -10.99
C ARG A 95 -2.99 -16.57 -10.89
N PHE A 96 -3.93 -16.76 -9.95
CA PHE A 96 -4.78 -17.93 -9.89
C PHE A 96 -5.99 -17.79 -10.80
N TRP A 97 -6.54 -16.58 -10.82
CA TRP A 97 -7.82 -16.22 -11.38
C TRP A 97 -7.76 -14.82 -11.97
N ASP A 98 -8.50 -14.59 -13.02
CA ASP A 98 -8.52 -13.30 -13.72
C ASP A 98 -9.90 -12.91 -14.28
N TRP A 99 -10.98 -13.44 -13.70
CA TRP A 99 -12.37 -13.16 -14.11
C TRP A 99 -12.62 -13.39 -15.62
N GLY A 100 -11.86 -14.26 -16.27
CA GLY A 100 -11.94 -14.49 -17.71
C GLY A 100 -11.59 -13.27 -18.56
N ARG A 101 -10.87 -12.26 -18.00
CA ARG A 101 -10.48 -11.05 -18.73
C ARG A 101 -9.58 -11.41 -19.90
N VAL A 102 -9.80 -10.69 -21.01
CA VAL A 102 -8.94 -10.76 -22.20
C VAL A 102 -8.06 -9.52 -22.27
N GLY A 103 -6.83 -9.69 -22.70
CA GLY A 103 -5.90 -8.61 -22.97
C GLY A 103 -6.30 -7.80 -24.22
N ARG A 104 -5.52 -6.79 -24.56
CA ARG A 104 -5.73 -5.98 -25.78
C ARG A 104 -5.60 -6.81 -27.06
N ASP A 105 -4.92 -7.94 -27.00
CA ASP A 105 -4.75 -8.93 -28.07
C ASP A 105 -5.92 -9.93 -28.18
N GLY A 106 -6.98 -9.75 -27.38
CA GLY A 106 -8.14 -10.65 -27.33
C GLY A 106 -7.90 -11.99 -26.66
N LYS A 107 -6.72 -12.23 -26.06
CA LYS A 107 -6.37 -13.48 -25.39
C LYS A 107 -6.50 -13.36 -23.86
N PRO A 108 -6.88 -14.45 -23.16
CA PRO A 108 -6.82 -14.49 -21.72
C PRO A 108 -5.40 -14.20 -21.20
N ARG A 109 -5.29 -13.48 -20.09
CA ARG A 109 -3.99 -13.29 -19.44
C ARG A 109 -3.48 -14.63 -18.89
N ALA A 110 -2.15 -14.82 -18.92
CA ALA A 110 -1.53 -16.02 -18.40
C ALA A 110 -1.80 -16.17 -16.88
N LEU A 111 -2.17 -17.40 -16.50
CA LEU A 111 -2.23 -17.81 -15.10
C LEU A 111 -0.88 -18.42 -14.69
N HIS A 112 -0.52 -18.28 -13.44
CA HIS A 112 0.73 -18.76 -12.87
C HIS A 112 0.43 -19.69 -11.68
N THR A 113 -0.49 -20.65 -11.90
CA THR A 113 -1.14 -21.41 -10.83
C THR A 113 -0.15 -22.03 -9.86
N GLN A 114 0.90 -22.72 -10.35
CA GLN A 114 1.88 -23.37 -9.47
C GLN A 114 2.65 -22.33 -8.63
N LYS A 115 3.25 -21.32 -9.28
CA LYS A 115 3.96 -20.26 -8.57
C LYS A 115 3.07 -19.52 -7.57
N ALA A 116 1.78 -19.32 -7.92
CA ALA A 116 0.83 -18.69 -7.03
C ALA A 116 0.52 -19.59 -5.81
N LEU A 117 0.39 -20.92 -5.99
CA LEU A 117 0.24 -21.87 -4.89
C LEU A 117 1.46 -21.90 -3.98
N ASP A 118 2.66 -21.89 -4.55
CA ASP A 118 3.91 -21.97 -3.80
C ASP A 118 4.10 -20.78 -2.84
N VAL A 119 3.65 -19.58 -3.25
CA VAL A 119 3.88 -18.35 -2.47
C VAL A 119 2.67 -17.91 -1.64
N THR A 120 1.50 -18.52 -1.85
CA THR A 120 0.30 -18.09 -1.10
C THR A 120 0.39 -18.52 0.36
N ARG A 121 0.07 -17.59 1.24
CA ARG A 121 -0.03 -17.73 2.68
C ARG A 121 -1.51 -17.63 3.09
N PRO A 122 -2.25 -18.75 3.09
CA PRO A 122 -3.71 -18.75 3.32
C PRO A 122 -4.10 -18.25 4.71
N GLU A 123 -3.18 -18.35 5.67
CA GLU A 123 -3.37 -17.93 7.06
C GLU A 123 -3.36 -16.41 7.25
N LEU A 124 -2.99 -15.65 6.23
CA LEU A 124 -2.96 -14.19 6.33
C LEU A 124 -4.40 -13.63 6.35
N HIS A 125 -4.85 -13.29 7.54
CA HIS A 125 -6.13 -12.64 7.79
C HIS A 125 -5.89 -11.29 8.46
N MET A 126 -5.97 -10.22 7.69
CA MET A 126 -5.73 -8.86 8.17
C MET A 126 -6.97 -8.00 8.01
N GLY A 127 -7.12 -7.01 8.87
CA GLY A 127 -8.12 -5.95 8.73
C GLY A 127 -7.55 -4.72 8.06
N LYS A 128 -8.38 -3.68 7.90
CA LYS A 128 -7.88 -2.37 7.53
C LYS A 128 -6.98 -1.81 8.63
N VAL A 129 -5.95 -1.08 8.22
CA VAL A 129 -4.98 -0.48 9.13
C VAL A 129 -5.58 0.72 9.85
N ALA A 130 -5.53 0.73 11.17
CA ALA A 130 -6.02 1.87 11.97
C ALA A 130 -5.13 3.09 11.83
N GLY A 131 -3.82 2.89 11.88
CA GLY A 131 -2.81 3.94 11.84
C GLY A 131 -2.66 4.71 13.16
N ALA A 132 -1.46 5.23 13.39
CA ALA A 132 -1.12 6.02 14.57
C ALA A 132 -0.97 7.51 14.20
N THR A 133 -1.80 8.36 14.80
CA THR A 133 -1.80 9.81 14.52
C THR A 133 -0.98 10.58 15.54
N ILE A 134 -0.09 11.43 15.06
CA ILE A 134 0.70 12.39 15.87
C ILE A 134 0.28 13.81 15.49
N LEU A 135 -0.01 14.63 16.49
CA LEU A 135 -0.22 16.06 16.29
C LEU A 135 1.15 16.75 16.11
N THR A 136 1.22 17.66 15.17
CA THR A 136 2.45 18.41 14.85
C THR A 136 2.10 19.86 14.53
N GLU A 137 3.11 20.70 14.43
CA GLU A 137 2.93 22.08 13.95
C GLU A 137 2.27 22.07 12.56
N GLY A 138 1.24 22.86 12.38
CA GLY A 138 0.50 22.98 11.12
C GLY A 138 -0.40 21.81 10.75
N GLY A 139 -0.67 20.85 11.68
CA GLY A 139 -1.60 19.77 11.40
C GLY A 139 -1.36 18.47 12.15
N SER A 140 -1.49 17.35 11.44
CA SER A 140 -1.22 16.01 11.99
C SER A 140 -0.65 15.07 10.95
N VAL A 141 0.08 14.05 11.42
CA VAL A 141 0.62 12.95 10.62
C VAL A 141 0.04 11.65 11.13
N THR A 142 -0.58 10.88 10.25
CA THR A 142 -1.03 9.51 10.54
C THR A 142 -0.12 8.51 9.85
N HIS A 143 0.61 7.73 10.62
CA HIS A 143 1.45 6.64 10.12
C HIS A 143 0.58 5.39 9.97
N TYR A 144 0.50 4.84 8.76
CA TYR A 144 -0.27 3.64 8.46
C TYR A 144 0.61 2.40 8.31
N VAL A 145 1.71 2.52 7.55
CA VAL A 145 2.61 1.41 7.26
C VAL A 145 4.04 1.85 7.47
N CYS A 146 4.83 0.98 8.08
CA CYS A 146 6.29 1.10 8.15
C CYS A 146 6.90 -0.29 8.22
N ASP A 147 7.07 -0.93 7.08
CA ASP A 147 7.70 -2.23 6.95
C ASP A 147 9.20 -2.13 6.65
N GLU A 148 9.80 -3.17 6.14
CA GLU A 148 11.22 -3.18 5.77
C GLU A 148 11.50 -2.41 4.48
N ASN A 149 10.49 -2.22 3.63
CA ASN A 149 10.64 -1.72 2.26
C ASN A 149 10.23 -0.25 2.12
N PHE A 150 9.13 0.15 2.77
CA PHE A 150 8.57 1.50 2.67
C PHE A 150 7.79 1.91 3.91
N SER A 151 7.54 3.20 4.02
CA SER A 151 6.56 3.77 4.95
C SER A 151 5.48 4.52 4.18
N LEU A 152 4.24 4.42 4.64
CA LEU A 152 3.10 5.18 4.13
C LEU A 152 2.49 5.98 5.27
N MET A 153 2.34 7.29 5.05
CA MET A 153 1.70 8.18 5.99
C MET A 153 0.75 9.15 5.28
N ARG A 154 -0.20 9.67 6.02
CA ARG A 154 -1.08 10.76 5.60
C ARG A 154 -0.79 12.00 6.43
N LEU A 155 -0.59 13.11 5.75
CA LEU A 155 -0.47 14.44 6.31
C LEU A 155 -1.85 15.10 6.26
N ASN A 156 -2.34 15.67 7.35
CA ASN A 156 -3.50 16.54 7.37
C ASN A 156 -3.00 17.95 7.62
N VAL A 157 -2.77 18.68 6.53
CA VAL A 157 -2.21 20.04 6.56
C VAL A 157 -3.30 21.04 6.91
N ALA A 158 -3.04 21.90 7.90
CA ALA A 158 -3.97 22.94 8.38
C ALA A 158 -3.32 24.32 8.43
N GLY A 159 -2.58 24.68 7.39
CA GLY A 159 -1.83 25.91 7.25
C GLY A 159 -0.44 25.66 6.69
N THR A 160 0.60 25.93 7.46
CA THR A 160 1.99 25.61 7.10
C THR A 160 2.51 24.51 8.01
N MET A 161 2.87 23.38 7.42
CA MET A 161 3.40 22.22 8.13
C MET A 161 4.87 22.00 7.76
N PRO A 162 5.80 22.11 8.71
CA PRO A 162 7.18 21.73 8.47
C PRO A 162 7.31 20.21 8.40
N LEU A 163 8.05 19.74 7.42
CA LEU A 163 8.33 18.32 7.20
C LEU A 163 9.84 18.10 7.17
N ARG A 164 10.28 17.06 7.85
CA ARG A 164 11.68 16.64 7.84
C ARG A 164 11.79 15.19 7.44
N PHE A 165 12.56 14.95 6.40
CA PHE A 165 12.80 13.60 5.87
C PHE A 165 14.29 13.28 5.96
N PRO A 166 14.72 12.35 6.83
CA PRO A 166 16.13 11.94 6.90
C PRO A 166 16.56 11.13 5.67
N LYS A 167 15.59 10.64 4.91
CA LYS A 167 15.76 9.89 3.66
C LYS A 167 14.90 10.54 2.58
N MET A 168 15.02 10.07 1.33
CA MET A 168 14.14 10.56 0.27
C MET A 168 12.67 10.30 0.59
N ALA A 169 11.81 11.16 0.12
CA ALA A 169 10.36 11.03 0.29
C ALA A 169 9.61 11.42 -1.00
N PHE A 170 8.43 10.85 -1.17
CA PHE A 170 7.45 11.27 -2.16
C PHE A 170 6.28 11.93 -1.43
N VAL A 171 5.84 13.09 -1.90
CA VAL A 171 4.68 13.80 -1.38
C VAL A 171 3.66 13.98 -2.49
N THR A 172 2.45 13.48 -2.29
CA THR A 172 1.33 13.55 -3.24
C THR A 172 0.15 14.23 -2.55
N PRO A 173 -0.09 15.52 -2.82
CA PRO A 173 -1.23 16.24 -2.24
C PRO A 173 -2.54 15.77 -2.88
N LEU A 174 -3.62 15.74 -2.09
CA LEU A 174 -4.97 15.44 -2.57
C LEU A 174 -5.78 16.72 -2.85
N GLY A 175 -5.18 17.88 -2.65
CA GLY A 175 -5.68 19.22 -3.00
C GLY A 175 -4.51 20.09 -3.42
N PRO A 176 -4.74 21.30 -3.97
CA PRO A 176 -3.66 22.20 -4.38
C PRO A 176 -2.85 22.66 -3.16
N CYS A 177 -1.54 22.70 -3.29
CA CYS A 177 -0.64 23.14 -2.24
C CYS A 177 0.62 23.79 -2.79
N GLU A 178 1.39 24.44 -1.90
CA GLU A 178 2.72 24.95 -2.16
C GLU A 178 3.72 24.14 -1.32
N LEU A 179 4.79 23.67 -1.95
CA LEU A 179 5.98 23.16 -1.28
C LEU A 179 7.06 24.22 -1.30
N GLU A 180 7.62 24.53 -0.12
CA GLU A 180 8.74 25.46 0.04
C GLU A 180 9.95 24.77 0.67
N TRP A 181 11.14 25.21 0.27
CA TRP A 181 12.43 24.85 0.87
C TRP A 181 13.37 26.07 0.83
N ASP A 182 14.53 25.95 1.47
CA ASP A 182 15.51 27.04 1.44
C ASP A 182 16.00 27.27 0.01
N GLY A 183 15.71 28.47 -0.49
CA GLY A 183 16.08 28.91 -1.84
C GLY A 183 15.06 28.62 -2.94
N GLY A 184 13.86 28.09 -2.62
CA GLY A 184 12.84 27.87 -3.63
C GLY A 184 11.51 27.35 -3.13
N GLY A 185 10.62 27.11 -4.08
CA GLY A 185 9.31 26.54 -3.86
C GLY A 185 8.67 26.12 -5.17
N MET A 186 7.59 25.36 -5.10
CA MET A 186 6.77 24.95 -6.23
C MET A 186 5.31 24.78 -5.83
N GLU A 187 4.43 25.07 -6.74
CA GLU A 187 3.02 24.69 -6.60
C GLU A 187 2.83 23.24 -7.06
N LEU A 188 1.94 22.52 -6.40
CA LEU A 188 1.50 21.18 -6.79
C LEU A 188 -0.01 21.17 -6.95
N ALA A 189 -0.49 20.69 -8.09
CA ALA A 189 -1.88 20.34 -8.29
C ALA A 189 -2.24 19.03 -7.55
N PRO A 190 -3.53 18.76 -7.33
CA PRO A 190 -3.97 17.49 -6.76
C PRO A 190 -3.40 16.31 -7.56
N PHE A 191 -2.87 15.31 -6.84
CA PHE A 191 -2.27 14.09 -7.36
C PHE A 191 -0.95 14.25 -8.13
N GLU A 192 -0.39 15.45 -8.22
CA GLU A 192 1.00 15.59 -8.64
C GLU A 192 1.91 15.11 -7.52
N THR A 193 2.97 14.37 -7.87
CA THR A 193 3.90 13.83 -6.89
C THR A 193 5.25 14.52 -6.98
N ALA A 194 5.67 15.12 -5.88
CA ALA A 194 7.01 15.67 -5.72
C ALA A 194 7.94 14.63 -5.08
N LEU A 195 9.13 14.44 -5.69
CA LEU A 195 10.24 13.75 -5.04
C LEU A 195 11.05 14.74 -4.23
N ILE A 196 11.21 14.47 -2.93
CA ILE A 196 12.09 15.21 -2.02
C ILE A 196 13.35 14.39 -1.81
N PRO A 197 14.48 14.80 -2.38
CA PRO A 197 15.74 14.08 -2.20
C PRO A 197 16.27 14.22 -0.77
N ALA A 198 17.07 13.27 -0.30
CA ALA A 198 17.60 13.27 1.06
C ALA A 198 18.50 14.49 1.38
N CYS A 199 19.09 15.12 0.37
CA CYS A 199 19.86 16.38 0.56
C CYS A 199 18.98 17.59 0.84
N GLN A 200 17.68 17.56 0.46
CA GLN A 200 16.65 18.55 0.77
C GLN A 200 15.75 18.03 1.88
N ASN A 201 16.32 17.74 3.03
CA ASN A 201 15.64 17.01 4.10
C ASN A 201 14.60 17.81 4.90
N THR A 202 14.47 19.11 4.65
CA THR A 202 13.50 19.99 5.31
C THR A 202 12.72 20.77 4.26
N VAL A 203 11.41 20.60 4.26
CA VAL A 203 10.47 21.35 3.41
C VAL A 203 9.27 21.80 4.23
N ARG A 204 8.52 22.76 3.73
CA ARG A 204 7.23 23.19 4.29
C ARG A 204 6.16 22.95 3.27
N ILE A 205 5.08 22.28 3.66
CA ILE A 205 3.86 22.17 2.84
C ILE A 205 2.84 23.20 3.35
N LYS A 206 2.29 23.99 2.42
CA LYS A 206 1.30 25.03 2.74
C LYS A 206 -0.03 24.70 2.08
N GLY A 207 -1.11 24.81 2.84
CA GLY A 207 -2.48 24.58 2.38
C GLY A 207 -3.40 24.12 3.50
N ARG A 208 -4.62 23.74 3.11
CA ARG A 208 -5.60 23.06 3.97
C ARG A 208 -6.10 21.83 3.24
N LEU A 209 -5.39 20.72 3.36
CA LEU A 209 -5.59 19.53 2.55
C LEU A 209 -4.99 18.29 3.20
N PRO A 210 -5.48 17.10 2.85
CA PRO A 210 -4.71 15.88 3.07
C PRO A 210 -3.65 15.72 1.97
N ALA A 211 -2.50 15.17 2.34
CA ALA A 211 -1.49 14.71 1.40
C ALA A 211 -0.99 13.31 1.80
N LEU A 212 -0.58 12.51 0.82
CA LEU A 212 0.05 11.22 1.06
C LEU A 212 1.55 11.40 1.00
N CYS A 213 2.23 10.73 1.90
CA CYS A 213 3.67 10.74 1.93
C CYS A 213 4.20 9.32 2.06
N SER A 214 5.16 8.96 1.22
CA SER A 214 5.89 7.71 1.32
C SER A 214 7.39 7.97 1.36
N THR A 215 8.10 7.17 2.14
CA THR A 215 9.55 7.31 2.34
C THR A 215 10.17 5.95 2.59
N LEU A 216 11.50 5.89 2.52
CA LEU A 216 12.22 4.74 3.03
C LEU A 216 12.03 4.64 4.55
N PRO A 217 11.85 3.42 5.09
CA PRO A 217 11.45 3.24 6.48
C PRO A 217 12.55 3.64 7.46
N ASP A 218 12.15 4.14 8.62
CA ASP A 218 12.94 4.33 9.83
C ASP A 218 12.17 3.73 11.01
N ARG A 219 12.15 2.38 11.03
CA ARG A 219 11.31 1.59 11.95
C ARG A 219 11.69 1.84 13.41
N GLU A 220 12.97 1.94 13.72
CA GLU A 220 13.45 2.12 15.09
C GLU A 220 13.00 3.48 15.66
N SER A 221 13.28 4.57 14.94
CA SER A 221 12.88 5.91 15.38
C SER A 221 11.36 6.04 15.49
N LEU A 222 10.61 5.48 14.53
CA LEU A 222 9.16 5.55 14.56
C LEU A 222 8.59 4.76 15.73
N ARG A 223 9.07 3.54 15.98
CA ARG A 223 8.65 2.71 17.11
C ARG A 223 8.91 3.42 18.44
N ALA A 224 10.09 4.01 18.62
CA ALA A 224 10.44 4.78 19.82
C ALA A 224 9.52 5.98 20.02
N GLY A 225 9.17 6.68 18.94
CA GLY A 225 8.29 7.86 18.98
C GLY A 225 6.81 7.55 19.25
N LEU A 226 6.32 6.41 18.78
CA LEU A 226 4.91 6.00 18.94
C LEU A 226 4.62 5.27 20.25
N GLY A 227 5.61 4.58 20.85
CA GLY A 227 5.41 3.74 22.03
C GLY A 227 4.35 2.64 21.77
N TYR A 228 3.36 2.50 22.66
CA TYR A 228 2.30 1.50 22.54
C TYR A 228 1.45 1.64 21.27
N ARG A 229 1.36 2.83 20.66
CA ARG A 229 0.63 3.04 19.40
C ARG A 229 1.34 2.48 18.17
N ALA A 230 2.54 1.93 18.32
CA ALA A 230 3.25 1.27 17.23
C ALA A 230 2.48 0.06 16.68
N GLU A 231 1.63 -0.58 17.50
CA GLU A 231 0.77 -1.71 17.12
C GLU A 231 -0.29 -1.32 16.07
N ASP A 232 -0.67 -0.03 16.00
CA ASP A 232 -1.61 0.48 15.00
C ASP A 232 -0.98 0.70 13.61
N VAL A 233 0.34 0.53 13.49
CA VAL A 233 1.10 0.73 12.25
C VAL A 233 1.53 -0.62 11.68
N ALA A 234 0.99 -0.97 10.51
CA ALA A 234 1.29 -2.24 9.87
C ALA A 234 2.78 -2.38 9.49
N GLY A 235 3.32 -3.58 9.65
CA GLY A 235 4.71 -3.91 9.34
C GLY A 235 5.74 -3.36 10.35
N LEU A 236 5.33 -2.58 11.35
CA LEU A 236 6.27 -1.95 12.29
C LEU A 236 6.71 -2.89 13.41
N THR A 237 5.83 -3.78 13.85
CA THR A 237 6.04 -4.68 15.01
C THR A 237 6.41 -6.12 14.64
N GLU A 238 6.35 -6.46 13.36
CA GLU A 238 6.70 -7.78 12.81
C GLU A 238 8.22 -7.99 12.67
#